data_c9e52bac958606ac72bbd92e1c7dbed8
#
_entry.id   c9e52bac958606ac72bbd92e1c7dbed8
#
_cell.length_a   1.000
_cell.length_b   1.000
_cell.length_c   1.000
_cell.angle_alpha   90.00
_cell.angle_beta   90.00
_cell.angle_gamma   90.00
#
_symmetry.space_group_name_H-M   'P 1'
#
loop_
_entity.id
_entity.type
_entity.pdbx_description
1 polymer ?
#
loop_
_entity_poly.entity_id
_entity_poly.type
_entity_poly.pdbx_seq_one_letter_code
_entity_poly.pdbx_strand_id
1 'polypeptide(L)'
;VSKTAVFSAFALLATLSSGSLTHAAERKKHIVALGALKSVPYSKAGDPASAATGEDVLKIRALFVDGVLKEWTTGDAHDVTDRSFVVRRVIRLNDALPSDKPIPGDKASHWVWQRGPWLLVDRVSGRETALRLPDYDTGVSQVSWFRDYAAYCGVTPSRKSLYAVVAQIAGRKPVLAKKLAAFDPENHPDPVCAAPDWQREPLRITFHPAGTDAVSYDIVPGSAVLVEDTGDEDETPPATSTK
;
A
#
# COMPACT_ATOMS: atom_id res chain seq x y z
N VAL A 1 25.96 1.09 94.10
CA VAL A 1 25.58 0.33 92.92
C VAL A 1 24.57 1.17 92.17
N SER A 2 25.04 1.80 91.09
CA SER A 2 24.29 2.75 90.25
C SER A 2 23.79 2.06 88.97
N LYS A 3 22.49 2.10 88.70
CA LYS A 3 21.88 1.60 87.49
C LYS A 3 21.60 2.77 86.56
N THR A 4 22.32 2.87 85.48
CA THR A 4 22.10 3.82 84.39
C THR A 4 21.12 3.26 83.38
N ALA A 5 19.99 3.94 83.16
CA ALA A 5 18.97 3.59 82.19
C ALA A 5 19.32 4.33 80.84
N VAL A 6 19.49 3.62 79.76
CA VAL A 6 19.69 4.16 78.39
C VAL A 6 18.32 4.27 77.72
N PHE A 7 17.88 5.49 77.43
CA PHE A 7 16.75 5.79 76.60
C PHE A 7 17.15 5.79 75.13
N SER A 8 16.72 4.82 74.35
CA SER A 8 16.84 4.82 72.85
C SER A 8 15.69 5.63 72.29
N ALA A 9 16.01 6.76 71.67
CA ALA A 9 15.06 7.54 70.89
C ALA A 9 14.99 6.97 69.47
N PHE A 10 13.85 6.36 69.11
CA PHE A 10 13.56 5.98 67.74
C PHE A 10 13.04 7.20 66.95
N ALA A 11 13.88 7.74 66.05
CA ALA A 11 13.47 8.77 65.09
C ALA A 11 12.76 8.12 63.88
N LEU A 12 11.44 8.32 63.81
CA LEU A 12 10.62 7.90 62.65
C LEU A 12 10.84 8.91 61.51
N LEU A 13 11.65 8.55 60.49
CA LEU A 13 11.75 9.31 59.24
C LEU A 13 10.53 8.97 58.37
N ALA A 14 9.57 9.89 58.31
CA ALA A 14 8.47 9.84 57.37
C ALA A 14 8.98 10.33 55.99
N THR A 15 9.29 9.42 55.05
CA THR A 15 9.57 9.77 53.64
C THR A 15 8.29 10.13 52.94
N LEU A 16 8.06 11.42 52.72
CA LEU A 16 7.03 11.95 51.83
C LEU A 16 7.40 11.56 50.39
N SER A 17 6.86 10.47 49.87
CA SER A 17 6.91 10.12 48.46
C SER A 17 6.07 11.13 47.66
N SER A 18 6.71 12.19 47.13
CA SER A 18 6.10 13.10 46.19
C SER A 18 5.81 12.32 44.89
N GLY A 19 4.64 11.72 44.78
CA GLY A 19 4.14 11.13 43.54
C GLY A 19 4.00 12.21 42.48
N SER A 20 4.97 12.30 41.56
CA SER A 20 4.83 13.09 40.34
C SER A 20 3.67 12.53 39.55
N LEU A 21 2.51 13.19 39.61
CA LEU A 21 1.41 12.98 38.67
C LEU A 21 1.92 13.42 37.28
N THR A 22 2.51 12.49 36.56
CA THR A 22 2.74 12.68 35.12
C THR A 22 1.38 12.81 34.46
N HIS A 23 0.96 14.07 34.23
CA HIS A 23 -0.14 14.35 33.32
C HIS A 23 0.30 13.83 31.96
N ALA A 24 -0.20 12.66 31.59
CA ALA A 24 -0.13 12.20 30.20
C ALA A 24 -0.86 13.28 29.38
N ALA A 25 -0.09 14.11 28.68
CA ALA A 25 -0.65 15.15 27.82
C ALA A 25 -1.62 14.44 26.86
N GLU A 26 -2.89 14.77 26.97
CA GLU A 26 -3.96 14.23 26.13
C GLU A 26 -3.58 14.56 24.68
N ARG A 27 -3.21 13.56 23.89
CA ARG A 27 -2.78 13.77 22.52
C ARG A 27 -3.96 14.32 21.73
N LYS A 28 -3.84 15.54 21.23
CA LYS A 28 -4.83 16.18 20.38
C LYS A 28 -5.17 15.22 19.23
N LYS A 29 -6.43 14.84 19.14
CA LYS A 29 -6.94 14.03 18.04
C LYS A 29 -7.04 14.91 16.80
N HIS A 30 -6.37 14.51 15.72
CA HIS A 30 -6.42 15.19 14.45
C HIS A 30 -7.67 14.79 13.66
N ILE A 31 -8.16 15.69 12.82
CA ILE A 31 -9.27 15.43 11.88
C ILE A 31 -8.67 15.13 10.52
N VAL A 32 -8.76 13.85 10.10
CA VAL A 32 -8.32 13.40 8.78
C VAL A 32 -9.53 13.27 7.87
N ALA A 33 -9.53 13.96 6.74
CA ALA A 33 -10.64 13.98 5.79
C ALA A 33 -10.14 13.84 4.34
N LEU A 34 -10.95 13.16 3.53
CA LEU A 34 -10.75 13.08 2.09
C LEU A 34 -11.74 14.00 1.39
N GLY A 35 -11.24 14.84 0.49
CA GLY A 35 -12.04 15.78 -0.27
C GLY A 35 -12.89 15.13 -1.36
N ALA A 36 -13.65 15.92 -2.09
CA ALA A 36 -14.44 15.46 -3.23
C ALA A 36 -13.53 14.94 -4.35
N LEU A 37 -14.04 13.93 -5.06
CA LEU A 37 -13.39 13.39 -6.26
C LEU A 37 -13.43 14.39 -7.39
N LYS A 38 -12.34 14.50 -8.13
CA LYS A 38 -12.26 15.24 -9.39
C LYS A 38 -11.43 14.47 -10.41
N SER A 39 -11.75 14.69 -11.68
CA SER A 39 -11.04 14.08 -12.81
C SER A 39 -9.96 15.04 -13.29
N VAL A 40 -8.78 14.50 -13.60
CA VAL A 40 -7.63 15.27 -14.05
C VAL A 40 -6.93 14.55 -15.19
N PRO A 41 -6.22 15.26 -16.09
CA PRO A 41 -5.37 14.64 -17.11
C PRO A 41 -4.31 13.74 -16.47
N TYR A 42 -4.14 12.56 -17.01
CA TYR A 42 -3.21 11.56 -16.50
C TYR A 42 -2.26 11.11 -17.61
N SER A 43 -1.00 10.93 -17.27
CA SER A 43 -0.03 10.27 -18.12
C SER A 43 0.74 9.22 -17.34
N LYS A 44 0.74 7.99 -17.84
CA LYS A 44 1.51 6.88 -17.25
C LYS A 44 3.02 7.14 -17.36
N ALA A 45 3.45 7.65 -18.51
CA ALA A 45 4.85 7.96 -18.80
C ALA A 45 5.33 9.31 -18.24
N GLY A 46 4.39 10.21 -17.86
CA GLY A 46 4.70 11.57 -17.40
C GLY A 46 4.81 12.58 -18.54
N ASP A 47 4.47 12.19 -19.74
CA ASP A 47 4.44 13.08 -20.90
C ASP A 47 3.09 13.81 -21.00
N PRO A 48 3.06 15.16 -20.90
CA PRO A 48 1.85 15.94 -21.07
C PRO A 48 1.20 15.80 -22.45
N ALA A 49 1.97 15.55 -23.49
CA ALA A 49 1.44 15.35 -24.83
C ALA A 49 0.55 14.10 -24.92
N SER A 50 0.93 13.02 -24.22
CA SER A 50 0.11 11.81 -24.16
C SER A 50 -1.19 12.01 -23.35
N ALA A 51 -1.20 12.93 -22.38
CA ALA A 51 -2.40 13.28 -21.62
C ALA A 51 -3.36 14.20 -22.41
N ALA A 52 -2.88 14.92 -23.41
CA ALA A 52 -3.69 15.81 -24.22
C ALA A 52 -4.67 15.09 -25.17
N THR A 53 -4.43 13.81 -25.46
CA THR A 53 -5.35 12.98 -26.28
C THR A 53 -6.65 12.63 -25.56
N GLY A 54 -6.76 12.91 -24.25
CA GLY A 54 -8.01 12.83 -23.47
C GLY A 54 -8.46 11.41 -23.13
N GLU A 55 -7.69 10.39 -23.47
CA GLU A 55 -8.06 8.98 -23.26
C GLU A 55 -7.83 8.54 -21.80
N ASP A 56 -6.86 9.13 -21.11
CA ASP A 56 -6.52 8.75 -19.75
C ASP A 56 -6.92 9.82 -18.73
N VAL A 57 -7.90 9.49 -17.91
CA VAL A 57 -8.38 10.33 -16.84
C VAL A 57 -8.11 9.69 -15.48
N LEU A 58 -7.45 10.40 -14.60
CA LEU A 58 -7.25 9.98 -13.21
C LEU A 58 -8.25 10.66 -12.29
N LYS A 59 -8.95 9.86 -11.49
CA LYS A 59 -9.76 10.39 -10.38
C LYS A 59 -8.87 10.65 -9.18
N ILE A 60 -8.87 11.90 -8.70
CA ILE A 60 -8.07 12.31 -7.55
C ILE A 60 -8.93 13.00 -6.51
N ARG A 61 -8.46 13.05 -5.28
CA ARG A 61 -9.01 13.84 -4.19
C ARG A 61 -7.91 14.31 -3.23
N ALA A 62 -8.21 15.42 -2.55
CA ALA A 62 -7.30 15.96 -1.55
C ALA A 62 -7.38 15.14 -0.25
N LEU A 63 -6.25 14.94 0.41
CA LEU A 63 -6.15 14.48 1.78
C LEU A 63 -5.90 15.70 2.68
N PHE A 64 -6.79 15.93 3.63
CA PHE A 64 -6.69 17.01 4.60
C PHE A 64 -6.41 16.46 5.99
N VAL A 65 -5.59 17.20 6.75
CA VAL A 65 -5.42 17.01 8.19
C VAL A 65 -5.68 18.35 8.86
N ASP A 66 -6.64 18.40 9.77
CA ASP A 66 -7.10 19.63 10.42
C ASP A 66 -7.48 20.75 9.43
N GLY A 67 -8.09 20.39 8.32
CA GLY A 67 -8.47 21.31 7.25
C GLY A 67 -7.31 21.78 6.36
N VAL A 68 -6.07 21.39 6.64
CA VAL A 68 -4.89 21.69 5.82
C VAL A 68 -4.68 20.62 4.78
N LEU A 69 -4.55 20.99 3.50
CA LEU A 69 -4.19 20.08 2.43
C LEU A 69 -2.79 19.51 2.69
N LYS A 70 -2.70 18.19 2.77
CA LYS A 70 -1.44 17.46 2.92
C LYS A 70 -0.97 16.88 1.60
N GLU A 71 -1.83 16.11 0.96
CA GLU A 71 -1.48 15.35 -0.24
C GLU A 71 -2.65 15.34 -1.24
N TRP A 72 -2.30 15.07 -2.49
CA TRP A 72 -3.25 14.63 -3.50
C TRP A 72 -3.16 13.11 -3.63
N THR A 73 -4.29 12.42 -3.63
CA THR A 73 -4.35 10.97 -3.66
C THR A 73 -5.28 10.49 -4.78
N THR A 74 -5.15 9.23 -5.18
CA THR A 74 -6.14 8.59 -6.03
C THR A 74 -7.50 8.50 -5.32
N GLY A 75 -8.56 8.24 -6.08
CA GLY A 75 -9.91 8.18 -5.54
C GLY A 75 -10.13 7.11 -4.47
N ASP A 76 -9.34 6.03 -4.53
CA ASP A 76 -9.57 4.83 -3.71
C ASP A 76 -8.76 4.90 -2.41
N ALA A 77 -9.43 4.61 -1.30
CA ALA A 77 -8.81 4.40 0.00
C ALA A 77 -9.18 3.00 0.49
N HIS A 78 -8.23 2.29 1.09
CA HIS A 78 -8.48 0.99 1.70
C HIS A 78 -8.22 1.07 3.20
N ASP A 79 -9.23 0.68 3.99
CA ASP A 79 -9.13 0.64 5.45
C ASP A 79 -8.30 -0.57 5.89
N VAL A 80 -7.20 -0.30 6.58
CA VAL A 80 -6.32 -1.32 7.14
C VAL A 80 -6.81 -1.71 8.54
N THR A 81 -7.13 -0.70 9.34
CA THR A 81 -7.75 -0.81 10.66
C THR A 81 -8.69 0.38 10.86
N ASP A 82 -9.47 0.37 11.93
CA ASP A 82 -10.30 1.54 12.31
C ASP A 82 -9.47 2.83 12.47
N ARG A 83 -8.18 2.66 12.79
CA ARG A 83 -7.24 3.75 13.02
C ARG A 83 -6.46 4.18 11.79
N SER A 84 -6.32 3.35 10.78
CA SER A 84 -5.43 3.60 9.66
C SER A 84 -6.00 3.12 8.33
N PHE A 85 -5.64 3.82 7.27
CA PHE A 85 -5.99 3.45 5.91
C PHE A 85 -4.81 3.73 4.96
N VAL A 86 -4.83 3.11 3.80
CA VAL A 86 -3.88 3.36 2.72
C VAL A 86 -4.54 4.09 1.58
N VAL A 87 -3.79 5.01 0.99
CA VAL A 87 -4.13 5.74 -0.23
C VAL A 87 -2.93 5.80 -1.15
N ARG A 88 -3.15 5.92 -2.44
CA ARG A 88 -2.06 6.13 -3.38
C ARG A 88 -1.86 7.62 -3.61
N ARG A 89 -0.65 8.11 -3.35
CA ARG A 89 -0.26 9.50 -3.67
C ARG A 89 -0.36 9.73 -5.17
N VAL A 90 -0.70 10.94 -5.58
CA VAL A 90 -0.52 11.39 -6.95
C VAL A 90 0.41 12.59 -6.99
N ILE A 91 1.20 12.67 -8.03
CA ILE A 91 2.22 13.70 -8.23
C ILE A 91 1.81 14.53 -9.44
N ARG A 92 1.88 15.84 -9.32
CA ARG A 92 1.67 16.75 -10.42
C ARG A 92 3.02 17.12 -11.01
N LEU A 93 3.20 16.84 -12.28
CA LEU A 93 4.43 17.13 -13.02
C LEU A 93 4.19 18.26 -14.01
N ASN A 94 5.24 18.99 -14.31
CA ASN A 94 5.27 20.03 -15.32
C ASN A 94 6.48 19.78 -16.24
N ASP A 95 6.29 19.79 -17.55
CA ASP A 95 7.35 19.63 -18.55
C ASP A 95 8.04 20.94 -18.92
N ALA A 96 7.46 22.10 -18.52
CA ALA A 96 8.09 23.39 -18.76
C ALA A 96 9.39 23.54 -17.95
N LEU A 97 10.46 23.90 -18.64
CA LEU A 97 11.71 24.22 -17.97
C LEU A 97 11.61 25.61 -17.29
N PRO A 98 12.35 25.86 -16.19
CA PRO A 98 12.33 27.16 -15.53
C PRO A 98 12.76 28.33 -16.42
N SER A 99 13.48 28.04 -17.52
CA SER A 99 13.94 29.00 -18.52
C SER A 99 12.92 29.26 -19.64
N ASP A 100 11.88 28.46 -19.73
CA ASP A 100 10.90 28.55 -20.81
C ASP A 100 10.06 29.81 -20.63
N LYS A 101 10.06 30.63 -21.67
CA LYS A 101 9.17 31.80 -21.72
C LYS A 101 7.78 31.34 -22.11
N PRO A 102 6.71 31.86 -21.45
CA PRO A 102 5.35 31.58 -21.86
C PRO A 102 5.17 31.93 -23.36
N ILE A 103 4.76 30.96 -24.14
CA ILE A 103 4.44 31.17 -25.56
C ILE A 103 3.09 31.89 -25.62
N PRO A 104 3.02 33.13 -26.16
CA PRO A 104 1.76 33.85 -26.27
C PRO A 104 0.76 33.04 -27.11
N GLY A 105 -0.41 32.76 -26.52
CA GLY A 105 -1.47 31.98 -27.20
C GLY A 105 -1.42 30.48 -26.98
N ASP A 106 -0.38 29.95 -26.34
CA ASP A 106 -0.33 28.54 -25.97
C ASP A 106 -1.34 28.26 -24.83
N LYS A 107 -2.34 27.45 -25.15
CA LYS A 107 -3.36 26.96 -24.21
C LYS A 107 -3.07 25.53 -23.75
N ALA A 108 -1.95 24.94 -24.17
CA ALA A 108 -1.59 23.59 -23.79
C ALA A 108 -1.35 23.50 -22.28
N SER A 109 -1.85 22.45 -21.68
CA SER A 109 -1.58 22.17 -20.27
C SER A 109 -0.21 21.50 -20.15
N HIS A 110 0.76 22.20 -19.60
CA HIS A 110 2.07 21.65 -19.27
C HIS A 110 2.05 20.83 -17.99
N TRP A 111 0.87 20.61 -17.39
CA TRP A 111 0.70 19.89 -16.16
C TRP A 111 0.01 18.57 -16.41
N VAL A 112 0.61 17.51 -15.92
CA VAL A 112 0.08 16.16 -15.94
C VAL A 112 0.18 15.51 -14.57
N TRP A 113 -0.73 14.59 -14.29
CA TRP A 113 -0.74 13.85 -13.05
C TRP A 113 -0.21 12.44 -13.27
N GLN A 114 0.55 11.96 -12.29
CA GLN A 114 1.05 10.58 -12.25
C GLN A 114 0.68 9.90 -10.94
N ARG A 115 0.60 8.59 -10.99
CA ARG A 115 0.46 7.76 -9.79
C ARG A 115 1.81 7.67 -9.09
N GLY A 116 1.86 8.06 -7.83
CA GLY A 116 3.03 7.96 -6.95
C GLY A 116 3.00 6.71 -6.06
N PRO A 117 3.78 6.73 -4.96
CA PRO A 117 3.82 5.64 -3.99
C PRO A 117 2.54 5.57 -3.15
N TRP A 118 2.36 4.46 -2.46
CA TRP A 118 1.32 4.29 -1.46
C TRP A 118 1.70 4.94 -0.14
N LEU A 119 0.70 5.49 0.54
CA LEU A 119 0.82 6.13 1.86
C LEU A 119 -0.07 5.37 2.84
N LEU A 120 0.46 5.12 4.03
CA LEU A 120 -0.32 4.75 5.21
C LEU A 120 -0.64 6.02 5.99
N VAL A 121 -1.91 6.24 6.29
CA VAL A 121 -2.40 7.41 7.02
C VAL A 121 -2.99 6.97 8.36
N ASP A 122 -2.49 7.53 9.46
CA ASP A 122 -3.03 7.32 10.81
C ASP A 122 -4.13 8.37 11.07
N ARG A 123 -5.36 7.93 11.32
CA ARG A 123 -6.53 8.77 11.54
C ARG A 123 -6.48 9.58 12.83
N VAL A 124 -5.67 9.13 13.80
CA VAL A 124 -5.60 9.78 15.13
C VAL A 124 -4.54 10.87 15.14
N SER A 125 -3.37 10.57 14.60
CA SER A 125 -2.24 11.52 14.58
C SER A 125 -2.18 12.37 13.31
N GLY A 126 -2.97 12.05 12.28
CA GLY A 126 -2.87 12.67 10.97
C GLY A 126 -1.53 12.43 10.25
N ARG A 127 -0.73 11.49 10.75
CA ARG A 127 0.58 11.19 10.19
C ARG A 127 0.45 10.36 8.92
N GLU A 128 1.18 10.77 7.89
CA GLU A 128 1.34 10.07 6.64
C GLU A 128 2.72 9.41 6.60
N THR A 129 2.76 8.15 6.16
CA THR A 129 4.02 7.40 6.04
C THR A 129 4.03 6.69 4.69
N ALA A 130 5.09 6.90 3.91
CA ALA A 130 5.24 6.18 2.65
C ALA A 130 5.43 4.68 2.90
N LEU A 131 4.63 3.87 2.23
CA LEU A 131 4.75 2.42 2.28
C LEU A 131 5.88 1.96 1.37
N ARG A 132 6.71 1.07 1.91
CA ARG A 132 7.74 0.37 1.13
C ARG A 132 7.19 -0.99 0.71
N LEU A 133 6.72 -1.06 -0.52
CA LEU A 133 6.28 -2.30 -1.13
C LEU A 133 7.45 -2.90 -1.93
N PRO A 134 7.90 -4.13 -1.60
CA PRO A 134 9.02 -4.78 -2.29
C PRO A 134 8.77 -4.93 -3.79
N ASP A 135 9.75 -4.61 -4.63
CA ASP A 135 9.70 -4.75 -6.10
C ASP A 135 8.49 -4.05 -6.76
N TYR A 136 7.88 -3.07 -6.07
CA TYR A 136 6.74 -2.32 -6.57
C TYR A 136 7.17 -1.31 -7.64
N ASP A 137 6.58 -1.42 -8.83
CA ASP A 137 6.76 -0.46 -9.92
C ASP A 137 5.46 0.32 -10.15
N THR A 138 5.51 1.65 -10.11
CA THR A 138 4.33 2.51 -10.22
C THR A 138 3.63 2.42 -11.57
N GLY A 139 4.36 2.06 -12.63
CA GLY A 139 3.85 1.92 -13.98
C GLY A 139 3.27 0.54 -14.29
N VAL A 140 3.71 -0.49 -13.59
CA VAL A 140 3.37 -1.90 -13.86
C VAL A 140 2.45 -2.47 -12.80
N SER A 141 2.73 -2.21 -11.51
CA SER A 141 2.07 -2.88 -10.40
C SER A 141 0.68 -2.32 -10.13
N GLN A 142 -0.33 -3.19 -10.20
CA GLN A 142 -1.68 -2.93 -9.70
C GLN A 142 -1.85 -3.65 -8.37
N VAL A 143 -2.18 -2.91 -7.32
CA VAL A 143 -2.29 -3.47 -5.96
C VAL A 143 -3.74 -3.83 -5.67
N SER A 144 -3.93 -5.04 -5.16
CA SER A 144 -5.17 -5.49 -4.52
C SER A 144 -4.95 -5.63 -3.03
N TRP A 145 -5.85 -5.06 -2.22
CA TRP A 145 -5.72 -5.00 -0.77
C TRP A 145 -6.67 -5.97 -0.08
N PHE A 146 -6.18 -6.63 0.96
CA PHE A 146 -6.99 -7.38 1.90
C PHE A 146 -6.48 -7.15 3.32
N ARG A 147 -7.26 -6.47 4.18
CA ARG A 147 -6.82 -6.03 5.52
C ARG A 147 -5.50 -5.27 5.42
N ASP A 148 -4.44 -5.79 6.04
CA ASP A 148 -3.07 -5.23 6.02
C ASP A 148 -2.14 -5.90 4.99
N TYR A 149 -2.69 -6.71 4.08
CA TYR A 149 -1.95 -7.35 3.00
C TYR A 149 -2.13 -6.59 1.68
N ALA A 150 -1.02 -6.38 0.99
CA ALA A 150 -0.96 -5.87 -0.37
C ALA A 150 -0.51 -7.00 -1.32
N ALA A 151 -1.29 -7.32 -2.32
CA ALA A 151 -0.91 -8.24 -3.38
C ALA A 151 -0.76 -7.51 -4.72
N TYR A 152 0.30 -7.79 -5.45
CA TYR A 152 0.58 -7.17 -6.75
C TYR A 152 1.63 -7.95 -7.53
N CYS A 153 1.70 -7.73 -8.83
CA CYS A 153 2.84 -8.16 -9.62
C CYS A 153 3.96 -7.13 -9.49
N GLY A 154 5.09 -7.54 -8.91
CA GLY A 154 6.27 -6.72 -8.75
C GLY A 154 7.27 -6.94 -9.86
N VAL A 155 8.15 -5.96 -10.12
CA VAL A 155 9.23 -6.03 -11.10
C VAL A 155 10.56 -5.90 -10.37
N THR A 156 11.46 -6.86 -10.60
CA THR A 156 12.80 -6.79 -9.98
C THR A 156 13.55 -5.51 -10.34
N PRO A 157 14.49 -5.05 -9.49
CA PRO A 157 15.32 -3.89 -9.80
C PRO A 157 16.07 -4.00 -11.13
N SER A 158 16.42 -5.24 -11.54
CA SER A 158 17.04 -5.50 -12.85
C SER A 158 16.08 -5.38 -14.03
N ARG A 159 14.76 -5.23 -13.77
CA ARG A 159 13.68 -5.18 -14.78
C ARG A 159 13.65 -6.38 -15.73
N LYS A 160 14.05 -7.57 -15.26
CA LYS A 160 14.10 -8.80 -16.09
C LYS A 160 13.08 -9.85 -15.69
N SER A 161 12.41 -9.67 -14.57
CA SER A 161 11.48 -10.68 -14.06
C SER A 161 10.29 -10.05 -13.36
N LEU A 162 9.14 -10.65 -13.60
CA LEU A 162 7.86 -10.36 -12.95
C LEU A 162 7.69 -11.34 -11.76
N TYR A 163 7.22 -10.83 -10.63
CA TYR A 163 7.03 -11.61 -9.40
C TYR A 163 5.62 -11.45 -8.86
N ALA A 164 5.05 -12.56 -8.37
CA ALA A 164 3.93 -12.52 -7.45
C ALA A 164 4.44 -12.05 -6.09
N VAL A 165 3.92 -10.93 -5.59
CA VAL A 165 4.31 -10.38 -4.30
C VAL A 165 3.09 -10.23 -3.42
N VAL A 166 3.17 -10.75 -2.18
CA VAL A 166 2.24 -10.43 -1.09
C VAL A 166 3.06 -9.83 0.04
N ALA A 167 2.82 -8.56 0.32
CA ALA A 167 3.49 -7.82 1.38
C ALA A 167 2.49 -7.48 2.49
N GLN A 168 2.91 -7.61 3.74
CA GLN A 168 2.16 -7.13 4.90
C GLN A 168 2.67 -5.75 5.30
N ILE A 169 1.78 -4.78 5.58
CA ILE A 169 2.13 -3.37 5.85
C ILE A 169 3.16 -3.24 6.98
N ALA A 170 3.00 -4.00 8.06
CA ALA A 170 3.93 -4.02 9.20
C ALA A 170 5.11 -4.99 9.02
N GLY A 171 5.10 -5.80 7.95
CA GLY A 171 6.10 -6.82 7.68
C GLY A 171 7.40 -6.23 7.14
N ARG A 172 8.54 -6.77 7.58
CA ARG A 172 9.85 -6.39 7.02
C ARG A 172 10.17 -7.13 5.71
N LYS A 173 9.56 -8.29 5.52
CA LYS A 173 9.75 -9.17 4.35
C LYS A 173 8.39 -9.49 3.76
N PRO A 174 8.28 -9.69 2.44
CA PRO A 174 7.05 -10.17 1.85
C PRO A 174 6.71 -11.58 2.36
N VAL A 175 5.42 -11.85 2.49
CA VAL A 175 4.88 -13.18 2.79
C VAL A 175 5.08 -14.10 1.60
N LEU A 176 4.94 -13.54 0.40
CA LEU A 176 5.18 -14.21 -0.88
C LEU A 176 6.06 -13.33 -1.76
N ALA A 177 7.08 -13.94 -2.39
CA ALA A 177 7.86 -13.37 -3.49
C ALA A 177 8.27 -14.52 -4.42
N LYS A 178 7.49 -14.79 -5.46
CA LYS A 178 7.71 -15.89 -6.41
C LYS A 178 7.73 -15.37 -7.83
N LYS A 179 8.72 -15.83 -8.60
CA LYS A 179 8.82 -15.49 -10.02
C LYS A 179 7.63 -16.05 -10.78
N LEU A 180 6.98 -15.19 -11.57
CA LEU A 180 5.88 -15.54 -12.48
C LEU A 180 6.38 -15.73 -13.91
N ALA A 181 7.07 -14.71 -14.44
CA ALA A 181 7.49 -14.69 -15.83
C ALA A 181 8.78 -13.88 -16.03
N ALA A 182 9.36 -13.95 -17.24
CA ALA A 182 10.30 -12.95 -17.71
C ALA A 182 9.58 -11.62 -17.90
N PHE A 183 10.28 -10.51 -17.74
CA PHE A 183 9.78 -9.17 -18.01
C PHE A 183 10.70 -8.46 -18.98
N ASP A 184 10.12 -7.88 -20.03
CA ASP A 184 10.82 -7.04 -21.01
C ASP A 184 10.27 -5.62 -20.87
N PRO A 185 11.08 -4.63 -20.42
CA PRO A 185 10.61 -3.27 -20.24
C PRO A 185 10.24 -2.55 -21.55
N GLU A 186 10.75 -3.02 -22.69
CA GLU A 186 10.52 -2.39 -23.98
C GLU A 186 9.38 -3.04 -24.77
N ASN A 187 9.12 -4.34 -24.48
CA ASN A 187 8.13 -5.12 -25.23
C ASN A 187 7.30 -5.99 -24.29
N HIS A 188 6.35 -5.39 -23.60
CA HIS A 188 5.43 -6.08 -22.70
C HIS A 188 3.97 -5.68 -22.98
N PRO A 189 3.00 -6.56 -22.71
CA PRO A 189 1.58 -6.20 -22.78
C PRO A 189 1.22 -5.12 -21.74
N ASP A 190 0.15 -4.37 -22.00
CA ASP A 190 -0.41 -3.42 -21.04
C ASP A 190 -1.90 -3.76 -20.79
N PRO A 191 -2.27 -4.18 -19.58
CA PRO A 191 -1.44 -4.37 -18.40
C PRO A 191 -0.52 -5.60 -18.47
N VAL A 192 0.66 -5.52 -17.87
CA VAL A 192 1.58 -6.65 -17.69
C VAL A 192 0.97 -7.74 -16.82
N CYS A 193 0.17 -7.34 -15.85
CA CYS A 193 -0.52 -8.18 -14.89
C CYS A 193 -1.77 -7.44 -14.43
N ALA A 194 -2.92 -8.11 -14.51
CA ALA A 194 -4.13 -7.56 -13.91
C ALA A 194 -4.00 -7.49 -12.38
N ALA A 195 -4.86 -6.71 -11.73
CA ALA A 195 -4.91 -6.67 -10.27
C ALA A 195 -5.21 -8.08 -9.74
N PRO A 196 -4.44 -8.57 -8.74
CA PRO A 196 -4.69 -9.88 -8.16
C PRO A 196 -6.05 -9.95 -7.44
N ASP A 197 -6.65 -11.13 -7.42
CA ASP A 197 -7.96 -11.39 -6.82
C ASP A 197 -7.85 -12.11 -5.49
N TRP A 198 -8.49 -11.54 -4.44
CA TRP A 198 -8.57 -12.14 -3.12
C TRP A 198 -9.82 -13.00 -2.96
N GLN A 199 -9.62 -14.26 -2.56
CA GLN A 199 -10.65 -15.15 -2.01
C GLN A 199 -10.49 -15.20 -0.48
N ARG A 200 -11.61 -15.22 0.26
CA ARG A 200 -11.56 -15.13 1.73
C ARG A 200 -11.52 -16.48 2.43
N GLU A 201 -12.17 -17.49 1.88
CA GLU A 201 -12.34 -18.82 2.50
C GLU A 201 -12.13 -19.93 1.45
N PRO A 202 -10.97 -20.62 1.46
CA PRO A 202 -9.76 -20.28 2.23
C PRO A 202 -9.18 -18.93 1.81
N LEU A 203 -8.30 -18.35 2.62
CA LEU A 203 -7.64 -17.10 2.24
C LEU A 203 -6.64 -17.40 1.11
N ARG A 204 -7.00 -16.99 -0.08
CA ARG A 204 -6.26 -17.26 -1.32
C ARG A 204 -6.07 -15.99 -2.12
N ILE A 205 -4.96 -15.92 -2.83
CA ILE A 205 -4.68 -14.86 -3.79
C ILE A 205 -4.35 -15.45 -5.15
N THR A 206 -4.98 -14.93 -6.19
CA THR A 206 -4.75 -15.34 -7.58
C THR A 206 -4.13 -14.20 -8.37
N PHE A 207 -3.02 -14.47 -9.03
CA PHE A 207 -2.31 -13.53 -9.91
C PHE A 207 -2.61 -13.86 -11.35
N HIS A 208 -2.76 -12.82 -12.19
CA HIS A 208 -3.10 -12.92 -13.61
C HIS A 208 -2.03 -12.24 -14.47
N PRO A 209 -0.83 -12.84 -14.61
CA PRO A 209 0.20 -12.30 -15.50
C PRO A 209 -0.24 -12.46 -16.95
N ALA A 210 0.02 -11.44 -17.78
CA ALA A 210 -0.33 -11.50 -19.19
C ALA A 210 0.48 -12.57 -19.93
N GLY A 211 -0.20 -13.33 -20.78
CA GLY A 211 0.44 -14.37 -21.62
C GLY A 211 0.82 -15.66 -20.91
N THR A 212 0.42 -15.84 -19.65
CA THR A 212 0.62 -17.08 -18.89
C THR A 212 -0.64 -17.42 -18.09
N ASP A 213 -0.74 -18.65 -17.61
CA ASP A 213 -1.86 -19.09 -16.77
C ASP A 213 -1.88 -18.34 -15.42
N ALA A 214 -3.08 -18.23 -14.86
CA ALA A 214 -3.26 -17.67 -13.53
C ALA A 214 -2.60 -18.58 -12.48
N VAL A 215 -1.99 -17.95 -11.45
CA VAL A 215 -1.31 -18.68 -10.38
C VAL A 215 -1.90 -18.29 -9.03
N SER A 216 -2.31 -19.29 -8.26
CA SER A 216 -2.96 -19.10 -6.97
C SER A 216 -2.08 -19.56 -5.81
N TYR A 217 -2.20 -18.86 -4.69
CA TYR A 217 -1.51 -19.20 -3.43
C TYR A 217 -2.47 -19.09 -2.26
N ASP A 218 -2.51 -20.13 -1.43
CA ASP A 218 -3.18 -20.05 -0.12
C ASP A 218 -2.28 -19.30 0.87
N ILE A 219 -2.85 -18.31 1.51
CA ILE A 219 -2.14 -17.48 2.50
C ILE A 219 -2.42 -18.02 3.88
N VAL A 220 -1.37 -18.50 4.54
CA VAL A 220 -1.41 -18.89 5.95
C VAL A 220 -0.60 -17.87 6.77
N PRO A 221 -0.85 -17.71 8.08
CA PRO A 221 -0.10 -16.74 8.88
C PRO A 221 1.42 -16.89 8.72
N GLY A 222 2.07 -15.85 8.19
CA GLY A 222 3.52 -15.79 7.98
C GLY A 222 4.06 -16.57 6.77
N SER A 223 3.21 -17.15 5.91
CA SER A 223 3.63 -17.94 4.74
C SER A 223 2.61 -17.90 3.61
N ALA A 224 2.98 -18.50 2.48
CA ALA A 224 2.08 -18.75 1.34
C ALA A 224 2.41 -20.10 0.71
N VAL A 225 1.39 -20.85 0.33
CA VAL A 225 1.50 -22.18 -0.30
C VAL A 225 0.91 -22.09 -1.70
N LEU A 226 1.64 -22.61 -2.69
CA LEU A 226 1.15 -22.70 -4.07
C LEU A 226 -0.06 -23.66 -4.11
N VAL A 227 -1.12 -23.23 -4.74
CA VAL A 227 -2.27 -24.09 -5.06
C VAL A 227 -1.94 -24.78 -6.38
N GLU A 228 -1.71 -26.08 -6.31
CA GLU A 228 -1.63 -26.91 -7.51
C GLU A 228 -3.06 -27.20 -7.97
N ASP A 229 -3.34 -26.87 -9.23
CA ASP A 229 -4.59 -27.25 -9.87
C ASP A 229 -4.52 -28.77 -10.10
N THR A 230 -4.99 -29.55 -9.12
CA THR A 230 -5.24 -30.97 -9.35
C THR A 230 -6.47 -31.00 -10.24
N GLY A 231 -6.23 -30.93 -11.56
CA GLY A 231 -7.27 -31.12 -12.55
C GLY A 231 -8.05 -32.38 -12.15
N ASP A 232 -9.35 -32.24 -11.95
CA ASP A 232 -10.26 -33.35 -11.85
C ASP A 232 -10.06 -34.19 -13.14
N GLU A 233 -9.20 -35.19 -13.07
CA GLU A 233 -9.21 -36.26 -14.02
C GLU A 233 -10.59 -36.87 -13.86
N ASP A 234 -11.49 -36.49 -14.78
CA ASP A 234 -12.81 -37.08 -14.98
C ASP A 234 -12.59 -38.59 -15.16
N GLU A 235 -12.64 -39.33 -14.06
CA GLU A 235 -12.58 -40.78 -14.03
C GLU A 235 -13.87 -41.27 -14.68
N THR A 236 -13.85 -41.32 -16.01
CA THR A 236 -14.89 -41.99 -16.79
C THR A 236 -14.94 -43.45 -16.32
N PRO A 237 -16.05 -43.89 -15.67
CA PRO A 237 -16.13 -45.27 -15.19
C PRO A 237 -16.05 -46.23 -16.38
N PRO A 238 -15.30 -47.34 -16.26
CA PRO A 238 -15.14 -48.28 -17.35
C PRO A 238 -16.48 -48.86 -17.71
N ALA A 239 -16.84 -48.78 -19.00
CA ALA A 239 -18.05 -49.36 -19.56
C ALA A 239 -18.07 -50.86 -19.25
N THR A 240 -19.05 -51.31 -18.46
CA THR A 240 -19.32 -52.70 -18.14
C THR A 240 -19.80 -53.38 -19.40
N SER A 241 -18.92 -54.14 -20.03
CA SER A 241 -19.26 -55.04 -21.13
C SER A 241 -20.05 -56.22 -20.60
N THR A 242 -21.35 -56.20 -20.80
CA THR A 242 -22.21 -57.37 -20.56
C THR A 242 -22.11 -58.30 -21.77
N LYS A 243 -21.70 -59.51 -21.50
CA LYS A 243 -21.68 -60.61 -22.47
C LYS A 243 -22.87 -61.50 -22.22
#